data_7d3b9ced8720ca8269a8f670698ac1df
#
_entry.id   7d3b9ced8720ca8269a8f670698ac1df
#
_cell.length_a   1.000
_cell.length_b   1.000
_cell.length_c   1.000
_cell.angle_alpha   90.00
_cell.angle_beta   90.00
_cell.angle_gamma   90.00
#
_symmetry.space_group_name_H-M   'P 1'
#
loop_
_entity.id
_entity.type
_entity.pdbx_description
1 polymer ?
#
loop_
_entity_poly.entity_id
_entity_poly.type
_entity_poly.pdbx_seq_one_letter_code
_entity_poly.pdbx_strand_id
1 'polypeptide(L)'
;MRSYVVGGAVRDELLGRPVTDRDHVVVGATPQQMLELGFRPVGKDFPVFLHPDTHEEYALARTERKTAPGYHGFSFHAAPDVTLEQDLIRRDLTINAMALGDDGVIVDPYGGRADLAARLFRHVSGAFAEDPVRILRIARFAARLPDFRVADATNVLMRQMVDDGEVDALVPERVWQELARGLMERRPSRMLAVLRDCGALARILPELDALWGVQQPGAHGSGIDTGTHVMRVIDYAAEQDYPLDIRFAALMHSLGRDAEGITLIGAVCKRLKVPNECRDLALMTAREHDVVKRALALGAEAVVSLIERCDGLRKPERFDQMLLAAECDTRGSGDDGHALRVEPDPQRAFLLKALNAARGVNAGEIAGRLADQRARIPGAVHQARVEAVKVALRLEEQGAE
;
A
#
# COMPACT_ATOMS: atom_id res chain seq x y z
N MET A 1 -4.16 39.81 -7.31
CA MET A 1 -3.61 38.49 -7.01
C MET A 1 -3.86 38.20 -5.52
N ARG A 2 -4.40 37.01 -5.21
CA ARG A 2 -4.60 36.52 -3.84
C ARG A 2 -4.18 35.04 -3.81
N SER A 3 -3.52 34.61 -2.72
CA SER A 3 -3.16 33.23 -2.51
C SER A 3 -3.98 32.61 -1.37
N TYR A 4 -4.20 31.31 -1.46
CA TYR A 4 -4.96 30.55 -0.47
C TYR A 4 -4.28 29.21 -0.27
N VAL A 5 -4.08 28.77 0.97
CA VAL A 5 -3.75 27.39 1.28
C VAL A 5 -5.00 26.52 1.00
N VAL A 6 -4.85 25.37 0.35
CA VAL A 6 -5.99 24.57 -0.09
C VAL A 6 -5.82 23.09 0.18
N GLY A 7 -6.91 22.34 0.11
CA GLY A 7 -6.87 20.89 0.04
C GLY A 7 -6.53 20.20 1.35
N GLY A 8 -5.59 19.27 1.28
CA GLY A 8 -5.19 18.42 2.41
C GLY A 8 -4.70 19.18 3.64
N ALA A 9 -3.99 20.28 3.44
CA ALA A 9 -3.46 21.12 4.52
C ALA A 9 -4.58 21.71 5.38
N VAL A 10 -5.60 22.32 4.76
CA VAL A 10 -6.75 22.91 5.48
C VAL A 10 -7.53 21.83 6.23
N ARG A 11 -7.78 20.67 5.58
CA ARG A 11 -8.44 19.53 6.21
C ARG A 11 -7.67 19.03 7.43
N ASP A 12 -6.37 18.78 7.27
CA ASP A 12 -5.55 18.18 8.34
C ASP A 12 -5.38 19.15 9.51
N GLU A 13 -5.26 20.47 9.26
CA GLU A 13 -5.26 21.51 10.28
C GLU A 13 -6.57 21.53 11.09
N LEU A 14 -7.73 21.47 10.42
CA LEU A 14 -9.04 21.38 11.06
C LEU A 14 -9.25 20.10 11.87
N LEU A 15 -8.56 19.01 11.51
CA LEU A 15 -8.56 17.74 12.26
C LEU A 15 -7.52 17.71 13.39
N GLY A 16 -6.75 18.79 13.60
CA GLY A 16 -5.66 18.84 14.57
C GLY A 16 -4.51 17.87 14.24
N ARG A 17 -4.30 17.56 12.97
CA ARG A 17 -3.23 16.68 12.47
C ARG A 17 -2.03 17.49 11.99
N PRO A 18 -0.83 16.92 12.04
CA PRO A 18 0.34 17.58 11.44
C PRO A 18 0.12 17.83 9.95
N VAL A 19 0.42 19.06 9.52
CA VAL A 19 0.44 19.45 8.11
C VAL A 19 1.89 19.32 7.62
N THR A 20 2.13 18.44 6.65
CA THR A 20 3.46 18.19 6.07
C THR A 20 3.70 19.02 4.83
N ASP A 21 2.69 19.13 3.97
CA ASP A 21 2.77 19.83 2.69
C ASP A 21 1.64 20.85 2.58
N ARG A 22 1.95 22.03 2.05
CA ARG A 22 0.99 23.10 1.80
C ARG A 22 0.91 23.40 0.32
N ASP A 23 -0.25 23.11 -0.27
CA ASP A 23 -0.58 23.50 -1.63
C ASP A 23 -1.29 24.85 -1.61
N HIS A 24 -0.91 25.74 -2.52
CA HIS A 24 -1.51 27.05 -2.66
C HIS A 24 -2.24 27.19 -4.00
N VAL A 25 -3.39 27.87 -3.97
CA VAL A 25 -4.07 28.35 -5.18
C VAL A 25 -3.95 29.85 -5.27
N VAL A 26 -3.55 30.32 -6.44
CA VAL A 26 -3.41 31.75 -6.76
C VAL A 26 -4.54 32.18 -7.69
N VAL A 27 -5.33 33.14 -7.25
CA VAL A 27 -6.44 33.74 -8.00
C VAL A 27 -6.04 35.15 -8.49
N GLY A 28 -6.39 35.46 -9.72
CA GLY A 28 -6.17 36.79 -10.29
C GLY A 28 -4.72 37.07 -10.71
N ALA A 29 -3.98 36.03 -11.11
CA ALA A 29 -2.62 36.13 -11.63
C ALA A 29 -2.45 35.43 -12.97
N THR A 30 -1.47 35.84 -13.74
CA THR A 30 -1.01 35.19 -14.95
C THR A 30 0.29 34.44 -14.70
N PRO A 31 0.65 33.43 -15.52
CA PRO A 31 1.97 32.79 -15.47
C PRO A 31 3.13 33.79 -15.52
N GLN A 32 3.00 34.80 -16.33
CA GLN A 32 4.04 35.85 -16.48
C GLN A 32 4.26 36.61 -15.18
N GLN A 33 3.18 37.01 -14.49
CA GLN A 33 3.26 37.67 -13.19
C GLN A 33 3.91 36.80 -12.11
N MET A 34 3.66 35.48 -12.12
CA MET A 34 4.32 34.54 -11.20
C MET A 34 5.84 34.51 -11.44
N LEU A 35 6.27 34.48 -12.70
CA LEU A 35 7.69 34.52 -13.06
C LEU A 35 8.37 35.84 -12.62
N GLU A 36 7.69 36.96 -12.83
CA GLU A 36 8.19 38.30 -12.41
C GLU A 36 8.35 38.41 -10.90
N LEU A 37 7.53 37.69 -10.13
CA LEU A 37 7.63 37.56 -8.67
C LEU A 37 8.68 36.55 -8.20
N GLY A 38 9.43 35.94 -9.13
CA GLY A 38 10.53 35.01 -8.82
C GLY A 38 10.09 33.55 -8.59
N PHE A 39 8.81 33.20 -8.79
CA PHE A 39 8.35 31.84 -8.72
C PHE A 39 8.94 31.01 -9.87
N ARG A 40 9.25 29.75 -9.62
CA ARG A 40 9.85 28.82 -10.60
C ARG A 40 8.79 27.85 -11.14
N PRO A 41 8.56 27.80 -12.46
CA PRO A 41 7.57 26.90 -13.04
C PRO A 41 8.02 25.45 -12.87
N VAL A 42 7.09 24.55 -12.49
CA VAL A 42 7.27 23.10 -12.41
C VAL A 42 6.15 22.41 -13.17
N GLY A 43 6.48 21.38 -13.94
CA GLY A 43 5.53 20.68 -14.80
C GLY A 43 5.40 21.26 -16.21
N LYS A 44 5.12 20.38 -17.17
CA LYS A 44 5.00 20.77 -18.59
C LYS A 44 3.60 21.19 -18.97
N ASP A 45 2.58 20.66 -18.26
CA ASP A 45 1.18 20.76 -18.70
C ASP A 45 0.33 21.65 -17.79
N PHE A 46 0.85 22.09 -16.63
CA PHE A 46 0.10 22.86 -15.64
C PHE A 46 0.87 24.09 -15.16
N PRO A 47 0.19 25.20 -14.93
CA PRO A 47 0.79 26.40 -14.35
C PRO A 47 0.94 26.23 -12.82
N VAL A 48 1.83 25.32 -12.41
CA VAL A 48 2.28 25.13 -11.03
C VAL A 48 3.68 25.73 -10.91
N PHE A 49 3.92 26.42 -9.82
CA PHE A 49 5.14 27.14 -9.52
C PHE A 49 5.63 26.82 -8.12
N LEU A 50 6.94 26.81 -7.92
CA LEU A 50 7.55 26.74 -6.59
C LEU A 50 7.84 28.14 -6.07
N HIS A 51 7.51 28.39 -4.82
CA HIS A 51 7.87 29.62 -4.13
C HIS A 51 9.40 29.74 -4.04
N PRO A 52 9.98 30.92 -4.29
CA PRO A 52 11.44 31.08 -4.35
C PRO A 52 12.16 30.70 -3.06
N ASP A 53 11.56 30.96 -1.90
CA ASP A 53 12.17 30.74 -0.58
C ASP A 53 11.70 29.46 0.11
N THR A 54 10.37 29.18 0.12
CA THR A 54 9.80 28.05 0.86
C THR A 54 9.73 26.76 0.05
N HIS A 55 9.82 26.87 -1.29
CA HIS A 55 9.65 25.76 -2.24
C HIS A 55 8.26 25.08 -2.18
N GLU A 56 7.29 25.70 -1.51
CA GLU A 56 5.90 25.26 -1.53
C GLU A 56 5.29 25.42 -2.92
N GLU A 57 4.32 24.58 -3.25
CA GLU A 57 3.66 24.57 -4.56
C GLU A 57 2.53 25.61 -4.63
N TYR A 58 2.58 26.45 -5.67
CA TYR A 58 1.57 27.46 -5.99
C TYR A 58 1.00 27.19 -7.37
N ALA A 59 -0.27 26.81 -7.43
CA ALA A 59 -0.99 26.57 -8.68
C ALA A 59 -1.90 27.77 -9.01
N LEU A 60 -1.93 28.21 -10.26
CA LEU A 60 -2.97 29.17 -10.68
C LEU A 60 -4.34 28.54 -10.62
N ALA A 61 -5.33 29.31 -10.17
CA ALA A 61 -6.73 28.89 -10.21
C ALA A 61 -7.11 28.52 -11.64
N ARG A 62 -7.80 27.37 -11.81
CA ARG A 62 -8.12 26.83 -13.12
C ARG A 62 -9.45 26.12 -13.15
N THR A 63 -10.03 26.09 -14.31
CA THR A 63 -11.11 25.15 -14.66
C THR A 63 -10.53 23.99 -15.46
N GLU A 64 -11.15 22.84 -15.34
CA GLU A 64 -10.81 21.62 -16.09
C GLU A 64 -12.02 21.20 -16.92
N ARG A 65 -11.79 20.73 -18.15
CA ARG A 65 -12.82 20.20 -19.02
C ARG A 65 -12.33 18.88 -19.64
N LYS A 66 -13.10 17.81 -19.44
CA LYS A 66 -12.85 16.53 -20.11
C LYS A 66 -13.11 16.68 -21.61
N THR A 67 -12.12 16.39 -22.43
CA THR A 67 -12.18 16.48 -23.91
C THR A 67 -12.09 15.12 -24.57
N ALA A 68 -11.57 14.09 -23.85
CA ALA A 68 -11.46 12.72 -24.31
C ALA A 68 -11.42 11.74 -23.11
N PRO A 69 -11.66 10.43 -23.29
CA PRO A 69 -11.44 9.43 -22.25
C PRO A 69 -9.97 9.34 -21.84
N GLY A 70 -9.71 9.06 -20.55
CA GLY A 70 -8.37 8.80 -20.01
C GLY A 70 -7.63 10.05 -19.51
N TYR A 71 -6.39 9.84 -19.03
CA TYR A 71 -5.59 10.84 -18.34
C TYR A 71 -5.22 12.08 -19.16
N HIS A 72 -4.98 11.92 -20.46
CA HIS A 72 -4.63 13.02 -21.38
C HIS A 72 -5.86 13.75 -21.97
N GLY A 73 -7.06 13.36 -21.56
CA GLY A 73 -8.32 13.89 -22.07
C GLY A 73 -8.81 15.16 -21.37
N PHE A 74 -7.93 15.95 -20.74
CA PHE A 74 -8.32 17.19 -20.06
C PHE A 74 -7.73 18.42 -20.76
N SER A 75 -8.56 19.42 -20.92
CA SER A 75 -8.15 20.79 -21.27
C SER A 75 -8.23 21.66 -20.02
N PHE A 76 -7.17 22.38 -19.76
CA PHE A 76 -7.03 23.26 -18.59
C PHE A 76 -7.13 24.72 -19.05
N HIS A 77 -7.94 25.50 -18.36
CA HIS A 77 -8.02 26.94 -18.56
C HIS A 77 -7.66 27.63 -17.26
N ALA A 78 -6.48 28.26 -17.24
CA ALA A 78 -5.99 29.06 -16.15
C ALA A 78 -5.90 30.53 -16.63
N ALA A 79 -6.75 31.38 -16.10
CA ALA A 79 -6.83 32.78 -16.44
C ALA A 79 -7.15 33.62 -15.18
N PRO A 80 -6.82 34.91 -15.15
CA PRO A 80 -7.05 35.77 -13.98
C PRO A 80 -8.51 35.90 -13.55
N ASP A 81 -9.46 35.58 -14.44
CA ASP A 81 -10.91 35.63 -14.20
C ASP A 81 -11.45 34.36 -13.57
N VAL A 82 -10.64 33.29 -13.49
CA VAL A 82 -11.05 32.06 -12.78
C VAL A 82 -11.12 32.32 -11.29
N THR A 83 -12.29 32.09 -10.71
CA THR A 83 -12.54 32.32 -9.28
C THR A 83 -12.03 31.16 -8.42
N LEU A 84 -11.90 31.38 -7.12
CA LEU A 84 -11.54 30.35 -6.16
C LEU A 84 -12.59 29.22 -6.15
N GLU A 85 -13.89 29.56 -6.18
CA GLU A 85 -14.99 28.60 -6.19
C GLU A 85 -14.94 27.71 -7.42
N GLN A 86 -14.57 28.26 -8.58
CA GLN A 86 -14.40 27.50 -9.83
C GLN A 86 -13.22 26.52 -9.76
N ASP A 87 -12.16 26.84 -9.02
CA ASP A 87 -11.09 25.88 -8.76
C ASP A 87 -11.51 24.82 -7.74
N LEU A 88 -12.22 25.19 -6.70
CA LEU A 88 -12.64 24.26 -5.64
C LEU A 88 -13.70 23.25 -6.11
N ILE A 89 -14.64 23.64 -7.02
CA ILE A 89 -15.74 22.75 -7.48
C ILE A 89 -15.25 21.51 -8.24
N ARG A 90 -14.10 21.59 -8.89
CA ARG A 90 -13.52 20.48 -9.65
C ARG A 90 -12.76 19.47 -8.79
N ARG A 91 -12.56 19.74 -7.49
CA ARG A 91 -11.84 18.86 -6.57
C ARG A 91 -12.65 17.58 -6.28
N ASP A 92 -11.96 16.59 -5.71
CA ASP A 92 -12.54 15.26 -5.45
C ASP A 92 -13.59 15.28 -4.33
N LEU A 93 -13.24 15.83 -3.17
CA LEU A 93 -14.04 15.77 -1.95
C LEU A 93 -14.28 17.15 -1.37
N THR A 94 -15.46 17.36 -0.78
CA THR A 94 -15.82 18.61 -0.07
C THR A 94 -14.79 18.97 1.00
N ILE A 95 -14.31 17.98 1.77
CA ILE A 95 -13.28 18.14 2.80
C ILE A 95 -11.91 18.57 2.24
N ASN A 96 -11.68 18.44 0.94
CA ASN A 96 -10.47 18.89 0.24
C ASN A 96 -10.76 20.14 -0.62
N ALA A 97 -12.00 20.63 -0.63
CA ALA A 97 -12.46 21.78 -1.40
C ALA A 97 -12.67 23.02 -0.50
N MET A 98 -11.84 23.15 0.49
CA MET A 98 -11.75 24.31 1.38
C MET A 98 -10.46 25.07 1.11
N ALA A 99 -10.48 26.38 1.34
CA ALA A 99 -9.33 27.25 1.19
C ALA A 99 -9.17 28.14 2.42
N LEU A 100 -7.91 28.37 2.85
CA LEU A 100 -7.56 29.25 3.96
C LEU A 100 -6.85 30.49 3.39
N GLY A 101 -7.43 31.66 3.61
CA GLY A 101 -6.82 32.93 3.21
C GLY A 101 -5.73 33.40 4.18
N ASP A 102 -4.93 34.37 3.74
CA ASP A 102 -3.88 34.99 4.55
C ASP A 102 -4.44 35.74 5.79
N ASP A 103 -5.73 36.09 5.76
CA ASP A 103 -6.49 36.66 6.86
C ASP A 103 -6.97 35.64 7.91
N GLY A 104 -6.66 34.37 7.71
CA GLY A 104 -7.10 33.27 8.56
C GLY A 104 -8.56 32.85 8.33
N VAL A 105 -9.24 33.40 7.32
CA VAL A 105 -10.63 33.06 7.02
C VAL A 105 -10.67 31.82 6.11
N ILE A 106 -11.49 30.83 6.51
CA ILE A 106 -11.73 29.64 5.71
C ILE A 106 -12.90 29.89 4.75
N VAL A 107 -12.62 29.77 3.46
CA VAL A 107 -13.60 29.78 2.37
C VAL A 107 -14.06 28.33 2.12
N ASP A 108 -15.33 28.05 2.40
CA ASP A 108 -15.91 26.70 2.30
C ASP A 108 -17.24 26.74 1.54
N PRO A 109 -17.22 26.91 0.20
CA PRO A 109 -18.45 27.05 -0.58
C PRO A 109 -19.23 25.75 -0.74
N TYR A 110 -18.63 24.60 -0.43
CA TYR A 110 -19.22 23.26 -0.68
C TYR A 110 -19.49 22.47 0.59
N GLY A 111 -19.39 23.08 1.77
CA GLY A 111 -19.76 22.48 3.05
C GLY A 111 -18.74 21.45 3.57
N GLY A 112 -17.46 21.61 3.22
CA GLY A 112 -16.38 20.71 3.65
C GLY A 112 -16.23 20.62 5.16
N ARG A 113 -16.43 21.72 5.91
CA ARG A 113 -16.38 21.75 7.37
C ARG A 113 -17.50 20.90 8.00
N ALA A 114 -18.71 20.96 7.41
CA ALA A 114 -19.85 20.16 7.89
C ALA A 114 -19.59 18.66 7.64
N ASP A 115 -19.12 18.29 6.44
CA ASP A 115 -18.77 16.90 6.12
C ASP A 115 -17.56 16.40 6.94
N LEU A 116 -16.61 17.28 7.27
CA LEU A 116 -15.48 16.96 8.15
C LEU A 116 -15.96 16.63 9.57
N ALA A 117 -16.86 17.45 10.12
CA ALA A 117 -17.48 17.23 11.43
C ALA A 117 -18.35 15.95 11.45
N ALA A 118 -19.05 15.67 10.35
CA ALA A 118 -19.86 14.46 10.17
C ALA A 118 -19.04 13.22 9.80
N ARG A 119 -17.73 13.36 9.57
CA ARG A 119 -16.80 12.30 9.12
C ARG A 119 -17.26 11.65 7.82
N LEU A 120 -17.52 12.48 6.80
CA LEU A 120 -18.04 12.06 5.50
C LEU A 120 -17.04 12.33 4.38
N PHE A 121 -16.90 11.37 3.48
CA PHE A 121 -16.32 11.55 2.16
C PHE A 121 -17.46 11.82 1.17
N ARG A 122 -17.67 13.08 0.83
CA ARG A 122 -18.66 13.52 -0.16
C ARG A 122 -17.96 14.14 -1.36
N HIS A 123 -18.30 13.72 -2.58
CA HIS A 123 -17.85 14.38 -3.81
C HIS A 123 -18.36 15.82 -3.88
N VAL A 124 -17.57 16.71 -4.48
CA VAL A 124 -17.94 18.14 -4.57
C VAL A 124 -19.04 18.37 -5.60
N SER A 125 -18.91 17.76 -6.77
CA SER A 125 -19.81 17.97 -7.92
C SER A 125 -19.77 16.78 -8.88
N GLY A 126 -20.58 16.83 -9.95
CA GLY A 126 -20.57 15.84 -11.04
C GLY A 126 -19.21 15.73 -11.77
N ALA A 127 -18.35 16.75 -11.66
CA ALA A 127 -16.98 16.68 -12.17
C ALA A 127 -16.15 15.54 -11.54
N PHE A 128 -16.59 14.98 -10.41
CA PHE A 128 -16.00 13.79 -9.81
C PHE A 128 -15.91 12.62 -10.80
N ALA A 129 -16.93 12.41 -11.62
CA ALA A 129 -16.99 11.32 -12.60
C ALA A 129 -16.01 11.48 -13.78
N GLU A 130 -15.38 12.64 -13.93
CA GLU A 130 -14.45 12.88 -15.03
C GLU A 130 -13.12 12.13 -14.88
N ASP A 131 -12.69 11.82 -13.64
CA ASP A 131 -11.43 11.07 -13.36
C ASP A 131 -11.70 9.87 -12.45
N PRO A 132 -11.72 8.63 -13.00
CA PRO A 132 -11.98 7.42 -12.21
C PRO A 132 -10.93 7.13 -11.12
N VAL A 133 -9.74 7.74 -11.18
CA VAL A 133 -8.75 7.65 -10.09
C VAL A 133 -9.30 8.21 -8.78
N ARG A 134 -10.29 9.11 -8.82
CA ARG A 134 -10.93 9.65 -7.61
C ARG A 134 -11.57 8.58 -6.75
N ILE A 135 -12.03 7.46 -7.34
CA ILE A 135 -12.49 6.28 -6.59
C ILE A 135 -11.34 5.70 -5.73
N LEU A 136 -10.16 5.50 -6.33
CA LEU A 136 -8.98 5.02 -5.62
C LEU A 136 -8.51 6.00 -4.54
N ARG A 137 -8.59 7.30 -4.82
CA ARG A 137 -8.25 8.36 -3.86
C ARG A 137 -9.18 8.34 -2.65
N ILE A 138 -10.51 8.20 -2.83
CA ILE A 138 -11.46 8.03 -1.70
C ILE A 138 -11.11 6.77 -0.91
N ALA A 139 -10.84 5.66 -1.57
CA ALA A 139 -10.47 4.41 -0.93
C ALA A 139 -9.19 4.58 -0.08
N ARG A 140 -8.17 5.26 -0.59
CA ARG A 140 -6.96 5.60 0.17
C ARG A 140 -7.26 6.55 1.34
N PHE A 141 -8.11 7.57 1.15
CA PHE A 141 -8.52 8.43 2.26
C PHE A 141 -9.27 7.66 3.34
N ALA A 142 -10.06 6.65 2.99
CA ALA A 142 -10.70 5.78 3.97
C ALA A 142 -9.68 4.97 4.80
N ALA A 143 -8.55 4.54 4.21
CA ALA A 143 -7.46 3.93 4.94
C ALA A 143 -6.75 4.92 5.91
N ARG A 144 -6.60 6.18 5.50
CA ARG A 144 -5.97 7.25 6.28
C ARG A 144 -6.87 7.78 7.40
N LEU A 145 -8.17 7.87 7.15
CA LEU A 145 -9.21 8.39 8.02
C LEU A 145 -10.27 7.30 8.28
N PRO A 146 -9.93 6.23 9.03
CA PRO A 146 -10.76 5.02 9.12
C PRO A 146 -12.13 5.26 9.75
N ASP A 147 -12.28 6.34 10.52
CA ASP A 147 -13.54 6.73 11.16
C ASP A 147 -14.51 7.44 10.20
N PHE A 148 -14.05 7.76 8.98
CA PHE A 148 -14.88 8.39 7.94
C PHE A 148 -15.62 7.33 7.12
N ARG A 149 -16.82 7.67 6.67
CA ARG A 149 -17.63 6.86 5.75
C ARG A 149 -17.88 7.60 4.43
N VAL A 150 -18.07 6.85 3.37
CA VAL A 150 -18.46 7.41 2.08
C VAL A 150 -19.94 7.81 2.15
N ALA A 151 -20.27 9.02 1.71
CA ALA A 151 -21.67 9.47 1.62
C ALA A 151 -22.42 8.64 0.59
N ASP A 152 -23.71 8.31 0.84
CA ASP A 152 -24.50 7.43 0.00
C ASP A 152 -24.56 7.90 -1.46
N ALA A 153 -24.77 9.21 -1.68
CA ALA A 153 -24.77 9.80 -3.03
C ALA A 153 -23.41 9.63 -3.75
N THR A 154 -22.30 9.67 -3.00
CA THR A 154 -20.95 9.45 -3.55
C THR A 154 -20.75 7.98 -3.90
N ASN A 155 -21.23 7.06 -3.05
CA ASN A 155 -21.13 5.63 -3.33
C ASN A 155 -21.98 5.24 -4.54
N VAL A 156 -23.17 5.82 -4.69
CA VAL A 156 -24.01 5.65 -5.89
C VAL A 156 -23.29 6.13 -7.14
N LEU A 157 -22.67 7.32 -7.09
CA LEU A 157 -21.90 7.85 -8.22
C LEU A 157 -20.70 6.97 -8.57
N MET A 158 -19.93 6.49 -7.57
CA MET A 158 -18.81 5.58 -7.81
C MET A 158 -19.25 4.26 -8.45
N ARG A 159 -20.38 3.68 -8.00
CA ARG A 159 -20.95 2.47 -8.62
C ARG A 159 -21.32 2.72 -10.08
N GLN A 160 -21.99 3.84 -10.36
CA GLN A 160 -22.33 4.22 -11.74
C GLN A 160 -21.07 4.31 -12.62
N MET A 161 -19.99 4.94 -12.14
CA MET A 161 -18.72 5.01 -12.87
C MET A 161 -18.11 3.62 -13.13
N VAL A 162 -18.25 2.69 -12.19
CA VAL A 162 -17.80 1.29 -12.36
C VAL A 162 -18.66 0.57 -13.39
N ASP A 163 -19.97 0.71 -13.33
CA ASP A 163 -20.93 0.08 -14.26
C ASP A 163 -20.77 0.62 -15.68
N ASP A 164 -20.45 1.90 -15.83
CA ASP A 164 -20.14 2.55 -17.11
C ASP A 164 -18.75 2.15 -17.67
N GLY A 165 -17.95 1.38 -16.92
CA GLY A 165 -16.64 0.89 -17.36
C GLY A 165 -15.50 1.93 -17.27
N GLU A 166 -15.70 3.08 -16.63
CA GLU A 166 -14.67 4.13 -16.48
C GLU A 166 -13.41 3.61 -15.77
N VAL A 167 -13.59 2.66 -14.85
CA VAL A 167 -12.47 2.05 -14.06
C VAL A 167 -11.54 1.20 -14.93
N ASP A 168 -12.06 0.66 -16.05
CA ASP A 168 -11.27 -0.19 -16.96
C ASP A 168 -10.27 0.62 -17.78
N ALA A 169 -10.48 1.93 -17.88
CA ALA A 169 -9.58 2.86 -18.56
C ALA A 169 -8.45 3.40 -17.65
N LEU A 170 -8.38 2.94 -16.39
CA LEU A 170 -7.35 3.37 -15.45
C LEU A 170 -5.96 2.93 -15.91
N VAL A 171 -5.01 3.87 -15.88
CA VAL A 171 -3.60 3.59 -16.16
C VAL A 171 -3.01 2.78 -15.01
N PRO A 172 -2.38 1.62 -15.27
CA PRO A 172 -1.85 0.72 -14.24
C PRO A 172 -0.94 1.39 -13.22
N GLU A 173 -0.09 2.31 -13.65
CA GLU A 173 0.83 3.04 -12.78
C GLU A 173 0.09 3.94 -11.77
N ARG A 174 -1.03 4.56 -12.18
CA ARG A 174 -1.87 5.35 -11.28
C ARG A 174 -2.60 4.47 -10.28
N VAL A 175 -3.07 3.29 -10.73
CA VAL A 175 -3.68 2.28 -9.83
C VAL A 175 -2.67 1.84 -8.79
N TRP A 176 -1.46 1.47 -9.21
CA TRP A 176 -0.40 1.05 -8.29
C TRP A 176 -0.03 2.14 -7.29
N GLN A 177 0.10 3.39 -7.75
CA GLN A 177 0.44 4.52 -6.86
C GLN A 177 -0.58 4.71 -5.73
N GLU A 178 -1.88 4.68 -6.05
CA GLU A 178 -2.92 4.85 -5.03
C GLU A 178 -3.03 3.60 -4.13
N LEU A 179 -2.88 2.40 -4.69
CA LEU A 179 -2.85 1.15 -3.93
C LEU A 179 -1.66 1.11 -2.95
N ALA A 180 -0.46 1.43 -3.42
CA ALA A 180 0.75 1.45 -2.61
C ALA A 180 0.65 2.48 -1.47
N ARG A 181 0.18 3.70 -1.77
CA ARG A 181 -0.06 4.72 -0.75
C ARG A 181 -1.13 4.29 0.25
N GLY A 182 -2.19 3.65 -0.21
CA GLY A 182 -3.26 3.14 0.64
C GLY A 182 -2.81 2.01 1.57
N LEU A 183 -1.92 1.13 1.10
CA LEU A 183 -1.29 0.10 1.93
C LEU A 183 -0.41 0.70 3.04
N MET A 184 0.21 1.87 2.79
CA MET A 184 1.04 2.56 3.78
C MET A 184 0.24 3.42 4.77
N GLU A 185 -1.07 3.55 4.58
CA GLU A 185 -1.92 4.28 5.52
C GLU A 185 -2.23 3.47 6.78
N ARG A 186 -2.93 4.13 7.73
CA ARG A 186 -3.19 3.63 9.07
C ARG A 186 -4.01 2.33 9.10
N ARG A 187 -5.01 2.19 8.19
CA ARG A 187 -5.92 1.05 8.15
C ARG A 187 -6.25 0.62 6.72
N PRO A 188 -5.32 -0.10 6.07
CA PRO A 188 -5.43 -0.47 4.65
C PRO A 188 -6.69 -1.27 4.30
N SER A 189 -7.24 -2.05 5.25
CA SER A 189 -8.49 -2.78 5.06
C SER A 189 -9.65 -1.88 4.62
N ARG A 190 -9.70 -0.64 5.12
CA ARG A 190 -10.74 0.32 4.76
C ARG A 190 -10.69 0.71 3.28
N MET A 191 -9.49 0.72 2.67
CA MET A 191 -9.34 0.93 1.22
C MET A 191 -10.03 -0.18 0.43
N LEU A 192 -9.75 -1.45 0.79
CA LEU A 192 -10.37 -2.59 0.11
C LEU A 192 -11.89 -2.63 0.31
N ALA A 193 -12.37 -2.29 1.52
CA ALA A 193 -13.80 -2.21 1.81
C ALA A 193 -14.51 -1.20 0.89
N VAL A 194 -13.97 0.01 0.76
CA VAL A 194 -14.56 1.05 -0.12
C VAL A 194 -14.54 0.63 -1.58
N LEU A 195 -13.42 0.06 -2.06
CA LEU A 195 -13.34 -0.43 -3.45
C LEU A 195 -14.33 -1.56 -3.73
N ARG A 196 -14.55 -2.44 -2.74
CA ARG A 196 -15.50 -3.54 -2.84
C ARG A 196 -16.94 -3.04 -2.81
N ASP A 197 -17.27 -2.12 -1.90
CA ASP A 197 -18.61 -1.55 -1.75
C ASP A 197 -19.12 -0.86 -3.03
N CYS A 198 -18.23 -0.24 -3.80
CA CYS A 198 -18.59 0.38 -5.08
C CYS A 198 -18.38 -0.55 -6.30
N GLY A 199 -17.92 -1.79 -6.12
CA GLY A 199 -17.65 -2.75 -7.19
C GLY A 199 -16.32 -2.56 -7.92
N ALA A 200 -15.52 -1.54 -7.56
CA ALA A 200 -14.25 -1.26 -8.22
C ALA A 200 -13.20 -2.35 -7.95
N LEU A 201 -13.25 -3.03 -6.78
CA LEU A 201 -12.31 -4.09 -6.46
C LEU A 201 -12.41 -5.25 -7.45
N ALA A 202 -13.62 -5.67 -7.81
CA ALA A 202 -13.88 -6.73 -8.78
C ALA A 202 -13.35 -6.41 -10.19
N ARG A 203 -13.20 -5.13 -10.54
CA ARG A 203 -12.66 -4.69 -11.84
C ARG A 203 -11.14 -4.56 -11.81
N ILE A 204 -10.58 -4.03 -10.72
CA ILE A 204 -9.14 -3.70 -10.60
C ILE A 204 -8.34 -4.92 -10.14
N LEU A 205 -8.84 -5.63 -9.15
CA LEU A 205 -8.21 -6.78 -8.49
C LEU A 205 -9.22 -7.91 -8.28
N PRO A 206 -9.78 -8.49 -9.37
CA PRO A 206 -10.76 -9.57 -9.28
C PRO A 206 -10.25 -10.77 -8.48
N GLU A 207 -8.93 -11.01 -8.51
CA GLU A 207 -8.29 -12.09 -7.78
C GLU A 207 -8.44 -11.91 -6.25
N LEU A 208 -8.34 -10.67 -5.76
CA LEU A 208 -8.58 -10.37 -4.35
C LEU A 208 -10.08 -10.37 -4.01
N ASP A 209 -10.91 -9.81 -4.89
CA ASP A 209 -12.36 -9.78 -4.65
C ASP A 209 -12.96 -11.19 -4.55
N ALA A 210 -12.42 -12.15 -5.29
CA ALA A 210 -12.84 -13.55 -5.25
C ALA A 210 -12.52 -14.27 -3.91
N LEU A 211 -11.75 -13.68 -3.01
CA LEU A 211 -11.44 -14.28 -1.71
C LEU A 211 -12.60 -14.21 -0.70
N TRP A 212 -13.57 -13.30 -0.92
CA TRP A 212 -14.74 -13.23 -0.06
C TRP A 212 -15.70 -14.39 -0.32
N GLY A 213 -16.22 -14.97 0.76
CA GLY A 213 -17.05 -16.19 0.71
C GLY A 213 -16.25 -17.49 0.57
N VAL A 214 -14.92 -17.43 0.43
CA VAL A 214 -14.04 -18.60 0.41
C VAL A 214 -13.63 -18.94 1.84
N GLN A 215 -13.96 -20.17 2.29
CA GLN A 215 -13.56 -20.65 3.63
C GLN A 215 -12.05 -20.75 3.77
N GLN A 216 -11.54 -20.29 4.90
CA GLN A 216 -10.13 -20.42 5.22
C GLN A 216 -9.80 -21.87 5.61
N PRO A 217 -8.82 -22.53 4.95
CA PRO A 217 -8.39 -23.88 5.33
C PRO A 217 -7.81 -23.90 6.74
N GLY A 218 -8.22 -24.87 7.56
CA GLY A 218 -7.67 -25.07 8.91
C GLY A 218 -8.29 -24.21 10.01
N ALA A 219 -9.19 -23.31 9.70
CA ALA A 219 -9.94 -22.57 10.71
C ALA A 219 -11.09 -23.44 11.27
N HIS A 220 -10.77 -24.30 12.23
CA HIS A 220 -11.80 -24.98 13.01
C HIS A 220 -12.58 -23.91 13.82
N GLY A 221 -13.70 -23.44 13.27
CA GLY A 221 -14.72 -22.68 13.98
C GLY A 221 -14.67 -21.16 13.93
N SER A 222 -13.71 -20.51 13.24
CA SER A 222 -13.64 -19.04 13.23
C SER A 222 -14.72 -18.35 12.38
N GLY A 223 -15.40 -19.06 11.49
CA GLY A 223 -16.48 -18.49 10.64
C GLY A 223 -16.06 -17.35 9.70
N ILE A 224 -14.76 -17.03 9.61
CA ILE A 224 -14.24 -15.92 8.82
C ILE A 224 -13.84 -16.44 7.44
N ASP A 225 -14.24 -15.74 6.39
CA ASP A 225 -13.77 -16.01 5.03
C ASP A 225 -12.35 -15.48 4.79
N THR A 226 -11.73 -15.94 3.70
CA THR A 226 -10.35 -15.58 3.34
C THR A 226 -10.20 -14.07 3.06
N GLY A 227 -11.20 -13.42 2.46
CA GLY A 227 -11.17 -11.99 2.22
C GLY A 227 -11.15 -11.18 3.52
N THR A 228 -11.99 -11.55 4.49
CA THR A 228 -12.00 -10.94 5.82
C THR A 228 -10.69 -11.18 6.56
N HIS A 229 -10.11 -12.38 6.42
CA HIS A 229 -8.79 -12.67 6.98
C HIS A 229 -7.70 -11.76 6.40
N VAL A 230 -7.62 -11.62 5.08
CA VAL A 230 -6.64 -10.73 4.41
C VAL A 230 -6.75 -9.30 4.92
N MET A 231 -7.98 -8.81 5.18
CA MET A 231 -8.17 -7.47 5.75
C MET A 231 -7.53 -7.32 7.14
N ARG A 232 -7.62 -8.33 7.99
CA ARG A 232 -6.95 -8.35 9.30
C ARG A 232 -5.43 -8.41 9.18
N VAL A 233 -4.94 -9.22 8.24
CA VAL A 233 -3.51 -9.41 7.97
C VAL A 233 -2.83 -8.09 7.56
N ILE A 234 -3.44 -7.33 6.64
CA ILE A 234 -2.88 -6.04 6.20
C ILE A 234 -3.00 -4.94 7.25
N ASP A 235 -4.06 -4.96 8.06
CA ASP A 235 -4.19 -4.03 9.19
C ASP A 235 -3.14 -4.31 10.26
N TYR A 236 -2.87 -5.59 10.58
CA TYR A 236 -1.77 -5.95 11.48
C TYR A 236 -0.42 -5.47 10.93
N ALA A 237 -0.14 -5.69 9.63
CA ALA A 237 1.10 -5.20 9.02
C ALA A 237 1.23 -3.66 9.10
N ALA A 238 0.11 -2.94 9.05
CA ALA A 238 0.08 -1.50 9.22
C ALA A 238 0.32 -1.07 10.68
N GLU A 239 -0.24 -1.78 11.64
CA GLU A 239 -0.03 -1.55 13.08
C GLU A 239 1.42 -1.77 13.51
N GLN A 240 2.13 -2.68 12.83
CA GLN A 240 3.57 -2.91 13.04
C GLN A 240 4.46 -1.91 12.28
N ASP A 241 3.88 -0.98 11.56
CA ASP A 241 4.58 0.00 10.70
C ASP A 241 5.56 -0.65 9.69
N TYR A 242 5.21 -1.83 9.17
CA TYR A 242 6.05 -2.52 8.19
C TYR A 242 6.11 -1.77 6.86
N PRO A 243 7.24 -1.85 6.14
CA PRO A 243 7.41 -1.23 4.83
C PRO A 243 6.50 -1.84 3.75
N LEU A 244 6.37 -1.14 2.62
CA LEU A 244 5.43 -1.44 1.54
C LEU A 244 5.56 -2.86 0.98
N ASP A 245 6.77 -3.35 0.81
CA ASP A 245 7.05 -4.68 0.27
C ASP A 245 6.49 -5.79 1.17
N ILE A 246 6.62 -5.65 2.50
CA ILE A 246 6.04 -6.58 3.47
C ILE A 246 4.51 -6.47 3.47
N ARG A 247 3.92 -5.25 3.49
CA ARG A 247 2.47 -5.06 3.46
C ARG A 247 1.85 -5.60 2.17
N PHE A 248 2.53 -5.42 1.03
CA PHE A 248 2.08 -5.98 -0.24
C PHE A 248 2.21 -7.51 -0.28
N ALA A 249 3.28 -8.09 0.25
CA ALA A 249 3.43 -9.54 0.38
C ALA A 249 2.34 -10.13 1.29
N ALA A 250 2.03 -9.45 2.41
CA ALA A 250 0.95 -9.81 3.31
C ALA A 250 -0.44 -9.72 2.63
N LEU A 251 -0.66 -8.74 1.72
CA LEU A 251 -1.89 -8.65 0.93
C LEU A 251 -2.04 -9.85 -0.03
N MET A 252 -0.94 -10.27 -0.66
CA MET A 252 -0.97 -11.26 -1.75
C MET A 252 -0.85 -12.71 -1.28
N HIS A 253 -0.44 -12.97 -0.03
CA HIS A 253 -0.10 -14.31 0.44
C HIS A 253 -1.21 -15.36 0.23
N SER A 254 -2.47 -14.96 0.44
CA SER A 254 -3.62 -15.86 0.34
C SER A 254 -4.00 -16.25 -1.09
N LEU A 255 -3.46 -15.57 -2.11
CA LEU A 255 -3.65 -15.95 -3.51
C LEU A 255 -2.73 -17.10 -3.93
N GLY A 256 -1.62 -17.33 -3.22
CA GLY A 256 -0.48 -18.12 -3.70
C GLY A 256 -0.35 -19.52 -3.10
N ARG A 257 -1.43 -20.18 -2.68
CA ARG A 257 -1.37 -21.49 -2.00
C ARG A 257 -0.92 -22.65 -2.90
N ASP A 258 -1.01 -22.49 -4.21
CA ASP A 258 -0.61 -23.48 -5.21
C ASP A 258 0.12 -22.82 -6.38
N ALA A 259 0.52 -23.61 -7.37
CA ALA A 259 1.22 -23.14 -8.56
C ALA A 259 0.38 -22.15 -9.39
N GLU A 260 -0.95 -22.32 -9.38
CA GLU A 260 -1.88 -21.43 -10.08
C GLU A 260 -1.93 -20.07 -9.38
N GLY A 261 -2.06 -20.04 -8.06
CA GLY A 261 -2.06 -18.82 -7.27
C GLY A 261 -0.76 -18.02 -7.38
N ILE A 262 0.39 -18.69 -7.40
CA ILE A 262 1.69 -18.03 -7.66
C ILE A 262 1.69 -17.37 -9.05
N THR A 263 1.11 -18.03 -10.05
CA THR A 263 0.97 -17.49 -11.40
C THR A 263 0.05 -16.27 -11.41
N LEU A 264 -1.05 -16.29 -10.64
CA LEU A 264 -1.97 -15.15 -10.47
C LEU A 264 -1.25 -13.93 -9.85
N ILE A 265 -0.46 -14.12 -8.80
CA ILE A 265 0.33 -13.03 -8.20
C ILE A 265 1.25 -12.40 -9.24
N GLY A 266 1.95 -13.23 -10.03
CA GLY A 266 2.80 -12.75 -11.13
C GLY A 266 2.04 -11.94 -12.18
N ALA A 267 0.83 -12.39 -12.54
CA ALA A 267 -0.04 -11.70 -13.49
C ALA A 267 -0.55 -10.35 -12.95
N VAL A 268 -0.98 -10.29 -11.68
CA VAL A 268 -1.36 -9.05 -10.99
C VAL A 268 -0.21 -8.05 -10.97
N CYS A 269 0.99 -8.50 -10.58
CA CYS A 269 2.17 -7.64 -10.52
C CYS A 269 2.55 -7.07 -11.89
N LYS A 270 2.45 -7.90 -12.94
CA LYS A 270 2.70 -7.46 -14.34
C LYS A 270 1.65 -6.45 -14.80
N ARG A 271 0.36 -6.73 -14.53
CA ARG A 271 -0.77 -5.88 -14.92
C ARG A 271 -0.69 -4.50 -14.26
N LEU A 272 -0.39 -4.43 -12.97
CA LEU A 272 -0.34 -3.19 -12.19
C LEU A 272 1.02 -2.51 -12.17
N LYS A 273 2.03 -3.05 -12.88
CA LYS A 273 3.40 -2.50 -12.90
C LYS A 273 4.03 -2.41 -11.50
N VAL A 274 3.78 -3.42 -10.67
CA VAL A 274 4.34 -3.50 -9.31
C VAL A 274 5.87 -3.55 -9.36
N PRO A 275 6.59 -2.80 -8.51
CA PRO A 275 8.05 -2.87 -8.42
C PRO A 275 8.57 -4.28 -8.09
N ASN A 276 9.76 -4.59 -8.57
CA ASN A 276 10.35 -5.92 -8.45
C ASN A 276 10.51 -6.35 -6.98
N GLU A 277 10.89 -5.43 -6.09
CA GLU A 277 11.05 -5.72 -4.66
C GLU A 277 9.74 -6.25 -4.04
N CYS A 278 8.62 -5.57 -4.28
CA CYS A 278 7.30 -5.97 -3.80
C CYS A 278 6.86 -7.31 -4.42
N ARG A 279 7.00 -7.43 -5.77
CA ARG A 279 6.63 -8.65 -6.49
C ARG A 279 7.38 -9.88 -5.99
N ASP A 280 8.70 -9.77 -5.91
CA ASP A 280 9.55 -10.92 -5.61
C ASP A 280 9.35 -11.37 -4.15
N LEU A 281 9.13 -10.42 -3.21
CA LEU A 281 8.80 -10.76 -1.82
C LEU A 281 7.42 -11.42 -1.73
N ALA A 282 6.41 -10.90 -2.44
CA ALA A 282 5.08 -11.49 -2.47
C ALA A 282 5.09 -12.93 -3.00
N LEU A 283 5.82 -13.18 -4.11
CA LEU A 283 5.97 -14.53 -4.66
C LEU A 283 6.72 -15.48 -3.71
N MET A 284 7.72 -15.00 -2.99
CA MET A 284 8.45 -15.78 -1.99
C MET A 284 7.55 -16.14 -0.81
N THR A 285 6.87 -15.14 -0.24
CA THR A 285 5.94 -15.32 0.88
C THR A 285 4.83 -16.31 0.52
N ALA A 286 4.20 -16.14 -0.63
CA ALA A 286 3.13 -17.01 -1.10
C ALA A 286 3.56 -18.47 -1.23
N ARG A 287 4.81 -18.73 -1.66
CA ARG A 287 5.37 -20.08 -1.77
C ARG A 287 5.65 -20.73 -0.42
N GLU A 288 6.15 -19.95 0.53
CA GLU A 288 6.83 -20.52 1.71
C GLU A 288 6.07 -20.28 3.03
N HIS A 289 5.01 -19.43 3.06
CA HIS A 289 4.33 -19.08 4.33
C HIS A 289 3.77 -20.30 5.07
N ASP A 290 3.24 -21.33 4.37
CA ASP A 290 2.76 -22.56 5.00
C ASP A 290 3.91 -23.43 5.58
N VAL A 291 5.10 -23.37 4.97
CA VAL A 291 6.30 -24.03 5.50
C VAL A 291 6.78 -23.29 6.74
N VAL A 292 6.79 -21.95 6.69
CA VAL A 292 7.15 -21.08 7.83
C VAL A 292 6.24 -21.32 9.03
N LYS A 293 4.91 -21.41 8.83
CA LYS A 293 3.96 -21.72 9.92
C LYS A 293 4.29 -23.01 10.67
N ARG A 294 4.84 -24.00 9.97
CA ARG A 294 5.22 -25.30 10.53
C ARG A 294 6.69 -25.40 10.91
N ALA A 295 7.43 -24.29 10.90
CA ALA A 295 8.90 -24.26 11.04
C ALA A 295 9.40 -25.02 12.28
N LEU A 296 8.72 -24.90 13.42
CA LEU A 296 9.10 -25.57 14.68
C LEU A 296 9.04 -27.10 14.62
N ALA A 297 8.25 -27.64 13.67
CA ALA A 297 8.15 -29.09 13.45
C ALA A 297 9.11 -29.59 12.34
N LEU A 298 9.90 -28.71 11.72
CA LEU A 298 10.80 -29.08 10.63
C LEU A 298 12.14 -29.60 11.17
N GLY A 299 12.67 -30.63 10.53
CA GLY A 299 14.07 -31.05 10.73
C GLY A 299 15.06 -30.08 10.09
N ALA A 300 16.31 -30.12 10.53
CA ALA A 300 17.37 -29.19 10.08
C ALA A 300 17.57 -29.20 8.54
N GLU A 301 17.44 -30.36 7.89
CA GLU A 301 17.52 -30.49 6.43
C GLU A 301 16.46 -29.63 5.72
N ALA A 302 15.19 -29.71 6.16
CA ALA A 302 14.10 -28.94 5.60
C ALA A 302 14.26 -27.44 5.85
N VAL A 303 14.77 -27.07 7.04
CA VAL A 303 15.07 -25.68 7.40
C VAL A 303 16.17 -25.10 6.52
N VAL A 304 17.30 -25.82 6.32
CA VAL A 304 18.38 -25.36 5.43
C VAL A 304 17.88 -25.25 4.00
N SER A 305 17.11 -26.22 3.52
CA SER A 305 16.51 -26.18 2.19
C SER A 305 15.57 -24.98 2.00
N LEU A 306 14.78 -24.60 3.01
CA LEU A 306 13.97 -23.39 3.01
C LEU A 306 14.84 -22.11 2.88
N ILE A 307 15.89 -22.01 3.69
CA ILE A 307 16.81 -20.87 3.67
C ILE A 307 17.48 -20.72 2.30
N GLU A 308 17.92 -21.85 1.71
CA GLU A 308 18.58 -21.87 0.40
C GLU A 308 17.61 -21.50 -0.74
N ARG A 309 16.38 -22.05 -0.75
CA ARG A 309 15.35 -21.69 -1.76
C ARG A 309 14.97 -20.22 -1.71
N CYS A 310 14.97 -19.62 -0.52
CA CYS A 310 14.71 -18.20 -0.32
C CYS A 310 15.92 -17.30 -0.55
N ASP A 311 17.07 -17.83 -0.99
CA ASP A 311 18.35 -17.09 -1.10
C ASP A 311 18.76 -16.39 0.22
N GLY A 312 18.32 -16.94 1.37
CA GLY A 312 18.48 -16.31 2.69
C GLY A 312 19.93 -16.14 3.13
N LEU A 313 20.82 -17.05 2.68
CA LEU A 313 22.25 -16.95 2.98
C LEU A 313 22.90 -15.72 2.38
N ARG A 314 22.47 -15.34 1.18
CA ARG A 314 23.00 -14.21 0.42
C ARG A 314 22.23 -12.93 0.72
N LYS A 315 20.91 -13.02 0.96
CA LYS A 315 19.99 -11.90 1.20
C LYS A 315 19.23 -12.12 2.52
N PRO A 316 19.91 -12.08 3.67
CA PRO A 316 19.31 -12.38 4.98
C PRO A 316 18.18 -11.42 5.36
N GLU A 317 18.30 -10.13 4.99
CA GLU A 317 17.26 -9.15 5.27
C GLU A 317 15.95 -9.46 4.50
N ARG A 318 16.07 -9.94 3.25
CA ARG A 318 14.91 -10.34 2.45
C ARG A 318 14.24 -11.60 2.98
N PHE A 319 15.04 -12.53 3.52
CA PHE A 319 14.52 -13.71 4.20
C PHE A 319 13.72 -13.29 5.45
N ASP A 320 14.26 -12.36 6.25
CA ASP A 320 13.56 -11.82 7.42
C ASP A 320 12.26 -11.08 7.05
N GLN A 321 12.27 -10.27 5.98
CA GLN A 321 11.06 -9.62 5.46
C GLN A 321 9.97 -10.63 5.08
N MET A 322 10.35 -11.76 4.46
CA MET A 322 9.42 -12.85 4.15
C MET A 322 8.84 -13.48 5.43
N LEU A 323 9.65 -13.67 6.46
CA LEU A 323 9.18 -14.17 7.76
C LEU A 323 8.21 -13.20 8.42
N LEU A 324 8.46 -11.88 8.36
CA LEU A 324 7.54 -10.85 8.86
C LEU A 324 6.20 -10.87 8.09
N ALA A 325 6.24 -11.04 6.77
CA ALA A 325 5.02 -11.15 5.98
C ALA A 325 4.22 -12.43 6.33
N ALA A 326 4.90 -13.55 6.58
CA ALA A 326 4.27 -14.80 7.04
C ALA A 326 3.73 -14.68 8.47
N GLU A 327 4.40 -13.93 9.36
CA GLU A 327 3.90 -13.62 10.71
C GLU A 327 2.56 -12.88 10.64
N CYS A 328 2.41 -11.91 9.71
CA CYS A 328 1.14 -11.19 9.55
C CYS A 328 -0.04 -12.13 9.32
N ASP A 329 0.14 -13.18 8.51
CA ASP A 329 -0.88 -14.20 8.27
C ASP A 329 -1.27 -14.97 9.54
N THR A 330 -0.29 -15.36 10.34
CA THR A 330 -0.54 -16.07 11.62
C THR A 330 -1.28 -15.17 12.61
N ARG A 331 -0.88 -13.90 12.71
CA ARG A 331 -1.49 -12.91 13.63
C ARG A 331 -2.88 -12.48 13.19
N GLY A 332 -3.15 -12.38 11.89
CA GLY A 332 -4.48 -12.09 11.35
C GLY A 332 -5.52 -13.20 11.58
N SER A 333 -5.08 -14.41 11.95
CA SER A 333 -5.93 -15.59 12.19
C SER A 333 -6.54 -15.64 13.61
N GLY A 334 -6.12 -14.79 14.55
CA GLY A 334 -6.59 -14.81 15.93
C GLY A 334 -8.07 -14.42 16.07
N ASP A 335 -8.84 -15.14 16.91
CA ASP A 335 -10.27 -14.89 17.19
C ASP A 335 -10.52 -13.58 17.95
N ASP A 336 -9.55 -13.12 18.71
CA ASP A 336 -9.66 -11.92 19.55
C ASP A 336 -9.01 -10.73 18.84
N GLY A 337 -9.82 -9.91 18.21
CA GLY A 337 -9.42 -8.68 17.49
C GLY A 337 -8.72 -7.60 18.33
N HIS A 338 -8.11 -7.94 19.48
CA HIS A 338 -7.53 -6.95 20.41
C HIS A 338 -6.31 -7.41 21.21
N ALA A 339 -5.78 -8.60 21.04
CA ALA A 339 -4.53 -8.94 21.70
C ALA A 339 -3.36 -8.75 20.73
N LEU A 340 -2.76 -7.57 20.73
CA LEU A 340 -1.35 -7.37 20.39
C LEU A 340 -0.56 -8.36 21.27
N ARG A 341 -0.33 -9.57 20.79
CA ARG A 341 0.62 -10.46 21.44
C ARG A 341 1.98 -9.82 21.23
N VAL A 342 2.50 -9.21 22.27
CA VAL A 342 3.82 -8.57 22.33
C VAL A 342 4.94 -9.61 22.22
N GLU A 343 4.62 -10.90 22.33
CA GLU A 343 5.59 -11.97 22.24
C GLU A 343 6.12 -12.13 20.80
N PRO A 344 7.44 -12.23 20.64
CA PRO A 344 8.07 -12.51 19.35
C PRO A 344 7.47 -13.77 18.72
N ASP A 345 7.33 -13.79 17.38
CA ASP A 345 6.90 -14.98 16.65
C ASP A 345 7.96 -16.09 16.83
N PRO A 346 7.61 -17.23 17.46
CA PRO A 346 8.57 -18.30 17.72
C PRO A 346 9.11 -18.92 16.42
N GLN A 347 8.32 -18.97 15.35
CA GLN A 347 8.77 -19.49 14.06
C GLN A 347 9.85 -18.60 13.45
N ARG A 348 9.64 -17.28 13.49
CA ARG A 348 10.63 -16.30 13.00
C ARG A 348 11.92 -16.37 13.82
N ALA A 349 11.84 -16.38 15.15
CA ALA A 349 13.01 -16.49 16.02
C ALA A 349 13.80 -17.77 15.73
N PHE A 350 13.12 -18.91 15.60
CA PHE A 350 13.69 -20.20 15.26
C PHE A 350 14.42 -20.17 13.91
N LEU A 351 13.77 -19.66 12.85
CA LEU A 351 14.35 -19.60 11.50
C LEU A 351 15.51 -18.63 11.39
N LEU A 352 15.48 -17.49 12.09
CA LEU A 352 16.61 -16.56 12.13
C LEU A 352 17.82 -17.14 12.86
N LYS A 353 17.61 -17.92 13.93
CA LYS A 353 18.68 -18.63 14.61
C LYS A 353 19.32 -19.69 13.68
N ALA A 354 18.50 -20.44 12.96
CA ALA A 354 18.95 -21.41 11.96
C ALA A 354 19.74 -20.73 10.82
N LEU A 355 19.25 -19.60 10.32
CA LEU A 355 19.92 -18.81 9.28
C LEU A 355 21.33 -18.36 9.76
N ASN A 356 21.44 -17.86 10.98
CA ASN A 356 22.72 -17.41 11.54
C ASN A 356 23.71 -18.58 11.67
N ALA A 357 23.25 -19.75 12.12
CA ALA A 357 24.06 -20.96 12.18
C ALA A 357 24.55 -21.42 10.79
N ALA A 358 23.65 -21.45 9.80
CA ALA A 358 23.99 -21.83 8.43
C ALA A 358 24.96 -20.84 7.77
N ARG A 359 24.86 -19.54 8.05
CA ARG A 359 25.78 -18.50 7.57
C ARG A 359 27.16 -18.58 8.22
N GLY A 360 27.27 -19.13 9.42
CA GLY A 360 28.53 -19.38 10.10
C GLY A 360 29.43 -20.45 9.44
N VAL A 361 28.87 -21.24 8.51
CA VAL A 361 29.61 -22.28 7.79
C VAL A 361 30.56 -21.67 6.76
N ASN A 362 31.85 -21.97 6.85
CA ASN A 362 32.85 -21.51 5.88
C ASN A 362 32.83 -22.39 4.62
N ALA A 363 31.99 -22.01 3.65
CA ALA A 363 31.89 -22.71 2.39
C ALA A 363 33.19 -22.71 1.56
N GLY A 364 34.03 -21.66 1.71
CA GLY A 364 35.31 -21.54 1.01
C GLY A 364 36.33 -22.58 1.51
N GLU A 365 36.36 -22.86 2.79
CA GLU A 365 37.23 -23.89 3.36
C GLU A 365 36.82 -25.30 2.90
N ILE A 366 35.53 -25.57 2.85
CA ILE A 366 34.99 -26.84 2.32
C ILE A 366 35.35 -27.01 0.84
N ALA A 367 35.18 -25.94 0.07
CA ALA A 367 35.54 -25.95 -1.35
C ALA A 367 37.03 -26.16 -1.58
N GLY A 368 37.89 -25.57 -0.75
CA GLY A 368 39.32 -25.80 -0.79
C GLY A 368 39.72 -27.25 -0.51
N ARG A 369 39.11 -27.90 0.47
CA ARG A 369 39.33 -29.33 0.78
C ARG A 369 38.87 -30.27 -0.32
N LEU A 370 37.90 -29.87 -1.16
CA LEU A 370 37.34 -30.65 -2.23
C LEU A 370 37.69 -30.13 -3.64
N ALA A 371 38.81 -29.40 -3.78
CA ALA A 371 39.24 -28.76 -5.02
C ALA A 371 39.25 -29.72 -6.23
N ASP A 372 39.67 -30.98 -6.00
CA ASP A 372 39.74 -32.05 -7.00
C ASP A 372 38.39 -32.76 -7.24
N GLN A 373 37.37 -32.46 -6.45
CA GLN A 373 36.04 -33.08 -6.49
C GLN A 373 34.94 -32.04 -6.53
N ARG A 374 35.03 -31.08 -7.45
CA ARG A 374 34.16 -29.89 -7.52
C ARG A 374 32.66 -30.20 -7.53
N ALA A 375 32.26 -31.33 -8.16
CA ALA A 375 30.84 -31.75 -8.19
C ALA A 375 30.28 -32.09 -6.79
N ARG A 376 31.12 -32.38 -5.81
CA ARG A 376 30.70 -32.71 -4.43
C ARG A 376 30.59 -31.49 -3.53
N ILE A 377 31.16 -30.34 -3.93
CA ILE A 377 31.21 -29.14 -3.10
C ILE A 377 29.80 -28.68 -2.65
N PRO A 378 28.80 -28.54 -3.55
CA PRO A 378 27.47 -28.07 -3.14
C PRO A 378 26.82 -28.94 -2.07
N GLY A 379 26.88 -30.27 -2.25
CA GLY A 379 26.33 -31.23 -1.27
C GLY A 379 27.07 -31.20 0.07
N ALA A 380 28.42 -31.08 0.04
CA ALA A 380 29.22 -31.02 1.27
C ALA A 380 28.95 -29.72 2.05
N VAL A 381 28.79 -28.60 1.36
CA VAL A 381 28.44 -27.32 1.98
C VAL A 381 27.05 -27.37 2.58
N HIS A 382 26.07 -27.93 1.85
CA HIS A 382 24.70 -28.13 2.34
C HIS A 382 24.70 -28.99 3.62
N GLN A 383 25.38 -30.14 3.63
CA GLN A 383 25.47 -31.03 4.80
C GLN A 383 26.14 -30.34 6.01
N ALA A 384 27.16 -29.55 5.79
CA ALA A 384 27.81 -28.79 6.85
C ALA A 384 26.84 -27.75 7.47
N ARG A 385 26.00 -27.11 6.65
CA ARG A 385 24.94 -26.20 7.13
C ARG A 385 23.88 -26.93 7.93
N VAL A 386 23.43 -28.09 7.44
CA VAL A 386 22.46 -28.93 8.16
C VAL A 386 23.00 -29.32 9.54
N GLU A 387 24.27 -29.71 9.65
CA GLU A 387 24.86 -30.06 10.94
C GLU A 387 24.99 -28.84 11.86
N ALA A 388 25.40 -27.68 11.33
CA ALA A 388 25.48 -26.44 12.10
C ALA A 388 24.09 -26.04 12.65
N VAL A 389 23.04 -26.17 11.84
CA VAL A 389 21.65 -25.88 12.24
C VAL A 389 21.18 -26.88 13.30
N LYS A 390 21.45 -28.18 13.15
CA LYS A 390 21.12 -29.20 14.17
C LYS A 390 21.75 -28.85 15.53
N VAL A 391 23.04 -28.50 15.53
CA VAL A 391 23.76 -28.14 16.77
C VAL A 391 23.12 -26.90 17.40
N ALA A 392 22.86 -25.85 16.60
CA ALA A 392 22.27 -24.61 17.08
C ALA A 392 20.87 -24.80 17.69
N LEU A 393 20.02 -25.62 17.05
CA LEU A 393 18.66 -25.84 17.51
C LEU A 393 18.56 -26.80 18.71
N ARG A 394 19.48 -27.78 18.85
CA ARG A 394 19.53 -28.66 20.02
C ARG A 394 19.96 -27.98 21.32
N LEU A 395 20.73 -26.92 21.22
CA LEU A 395 21.15 -26.13 22.41
C LEU A 395 19.98 -25.39 23.06
N GLU A 396 18.85 -25.19 22.38
CA GLU A 396 17.63 -24.63 22.98
C GLU A 396 16.79 -25.65 23.73
N GLU A 397 16.75 -26.92 23.28
CA GLU A 397 16.03 -28.00 24.00
C GLU A 397 16.63 -28.29 25.37
N GLN A 398 17.92 -27.97 25.59
CA GLN A 398 18.62 -28.16 26.85
C GLN A 398 18.60 -26.94 27.79
N GLY A 399 18.19 -25.78 27.30
CA GLY A 399 18.11 -24.54 28.09
C GLY A 399 16.73 -24.20 28.63
N ALA A 400 15.71 -25.01 28.32
CA ALA A 400 14.31 -24.84 28.73
C ALA A 400 13.88 -25.79 29.87
N GLU A 401 14.80 -26.61 30.42
CA GLU A 401 14.63 -27.34 31.67
C GLU A 401 15.18 -26.49 32.86
#